data_36a40c1ef867c5fb80cff692bae1855e
#
_entry.id   36a40c1ef867c5fb80cff692bae1855e
#
_cell.length_a   1.000
_cell.length_b   1.000
_cell.length_c   1.000
_cell.angle_alpha   90.00
_cell.angle_beta   90.00
_cell.angle_gamma   90.00
#
_symmetry.space_group_name_H-M   'P 1'
#
loop_
_entity.id
_entity.type
_entity.pdbx_description
1 polymer ?
#
loop_
_entity_poly.entity_id
_entity_poly.type
_entity_poly.pdbx_seq_one_letter_code
_entity_poly.pdbx_strand_id
1 'polypeptide(L)'
;MRRRLVAVRAREAIPLPRAKFLSAQANYAAYAADACGYAFRSLDGDDGYLFEVRDGARRAVFAGGAGSPYALNDVRAASIARDKAFCAEVLQGAGLPVLPGRMFFVTKRWADMRGPGREPEDALAYAASTEYPLFCKPISGSNGIFAEMIEDVSAFADYVIRVSREHFAILVQPYVRAAEHRVFMLEGRALFSYRKHLPSVVGDGVRSLRALVGALPQGEETPALLAHDGAGRRVAPDNIVAAGARVMLEGPANRSAGGGSQALRDGAAEPLAEL
;
A
#
# COMPACT_ATOMS: atom_id res chain seq x y z
N MET A 1 35.96 1.01 9.03
CA MET A 1 35.21 1.78 10.03
C MET A 1 33.96 0.94 10.42
N ARG A 2 34.02 0.24 11.56
CA ARG A 2 32.95 -0.68 11.98
C ARG A 2 31.73 0.16 12.46
N ARG A 3 30.64 0.11 11.73
CA ARG A 3 29.35 0.72 12.15
C ARG A 3 28.83 -0.07 13.37
N ARG A 4 28.75 0.59 14.53
CA ARG A 4 28.00 0.05 15.66
C ARG A 4 26.52 0.18 15.32
N LEU A 5 25.88 -0.95 14.96
CA LEU A 5 24.45 -1.08 15.01
C LEU A 5 24.06 -1.08 16.49
N VAL A 6 23.39 -0.01 16.93
CA VAL A 6 22.76 0.02 18.24
C VAL A 6 21.56 -0.92 18.14
N ALA A 7 21.69 -2.14 18.66
CA ALA A 7 20.60 -3.06 18.79
C ALA A 7 19.64 -2.53 19.87
N VAL A 8 18.63 -1.80 19.46
CA VAL A 8 17.51 -1.45 20.33
C VAL A 8 16.80 -2.77 20.66
N ARG A 9 16.98 -3.28 21.87
CA ARG A 9 16.22 -4.41 22.39
C ARG A 9 14.78 -3.94 22.60
N ALA A 10 13.92 -4.22 21.63
CA ALA A 10 12.49 -4.01 21.78
C ALA A 10 11.94 -5.04 22.76
N ARG A 11 11.88 -4.72 24.04
CA ARG A 11 11.19 -5.52 25.07
C ARG A 11 9.92 -4.87 25.61
N GLU A 12 9.61 -3.65 25.24
CA GLU A 12 8.35 -2.98 25.57
C GLU A 12 7.93 -2.15 24.37
N ALA A 13 6.62 -2.05 24.10
CA ALA A 13 6.09 -1.10 23.16
C ALA A 13 6.45 0.30 23.70
N ILE A 14 7.52 0.88 23.18
CA ILE A 14 7.90 2.25 23.54
C ILE A 14 6.76 3.13 23.02
N PRO A 15 6.01 3.83 23.90
CA PRO A 15 5.00 4.75 23.44
C PRO A 15 5.69 5.78 22.55
N LEU A 16 5.31 5.78 21.27
CA LEU A 16 5.78 6.82 20.36
C LEU A 16 5.35 8.17 20.97
N PRO A 17 6.27 9.14 21.08
CA PRO A 17 5.90 10.48 21.50
C PRO A 17 4.76 10.97 20.60
N ARG A 18 3.88 11.85 21.11
CA ARG A 18 2.80 12.45 20.32
C ARG A 18 3.37 12.91 18.99
N ALA A 19 2.76 12.47 17.88
CA ALA A 19 3.18 12.86 16.56
C ALA A 19 3.25 14.39 16.48
N LYS A 20 4.44 14.94 16.29
CA LYS A 20 4.70 16.37 16.20
C LYS A 20 4.49 16.87 14.78
N PHE A 21 4.74 16.00 13.80
CA PHE A 21 4.69 16.32 12.37
C PHE A 21 3.57 15.53 11.69
N LEU A 22 3.02 16.06 10.60
CA LEU A 22 2.07 15.35 9.75
C LEU A 22 2.73 14.14 9.09
N SER A 23 3.98 14.28 8.66
CA SER A 23 4.77 13.18 8.09
C SER A 23 5.17 12.16 9.15
N ALA A 24 4.73 10.90 8.98
CA ALA A 24 5.16 9.80 9.83
C ALA A 24 6.69 9.57 9.76
N GLN A 25 7.29 9.78 8.61
CA GLN A 25 8.74 9.64 8.40
C GLN A 25 9.53 10.64 9.23
N ALA A 26 9.06 11.89 9.33
CA ALA A 26 9.68 12.91 10.19
C ALA A 26 9.59 12.52 11.67
N ASN A 27 8.45 12.01 12.12
CA ASN A 27 8.28 11.54 13.50
C ASN A 27 9.24 10.40 13.82
N TYR A 28 9.39 9.41 12.92
CA TYR A 28 10.35 8.31 13.10
C TYR A 28 11.80 8.81 13.07
N ALA A 29 12.12 9.74 12.17
CA ALA A 29 13.47 10.30 12.07
C ALA A 29 13.83 11.14 13.29
N ALA A 30 12.90 11.94 13.81
CA ALA A 30 13.09 12.73 15.02
C ALA A 30 13.33 11.83 16.24
N TYR A 31 12.52 10.77 16.39
CA TYR A 31 12.73 9.78 17.44
C TYR A 31 14.09 9.07 17.34
N ALA A 32 14.46 8.64 16.13
CA ALA A 32 15.74 7.96 15.90
C ALA A 32 16.94 8.90 16.13
N ALA A 33 16.82 10.17 15.73
CA ALA A 33 17.85 11.18 15.96
C ALA A 33 18.07 11.40 17.46
N ASP A 34 16.99 11.59 18.22
CA ASP A 34 17.04 11.73 19.66
C ASP A 34 17.71 10.53 20.35
N ALA A 35 17.28 9.32 19.99
CA ALA A 35 17.83 8.06 20.51
C ALA A 35 19.32 7.86 20.18
N CYS A 36 19.80 8.49 19.11
CA CYS A 36 21.21 8.44 18.68
C CYS A 36 22.04 9.66 19.13
N GLY A 37 21.44 10.63 19.79
CA GLY A 37 22.12 11.88 20.18
C GLY A 37 22.37 12.82 19.00
N TYR A 38 21.56 12.73 17.93
CA TYR A 38 21.64 13.59 16.76
C TYR A 38 20.64 14.74 16.85
N ALA A 39 20.95 15.86 16.22
CA ALA A 39 20.00 16.96 16.09
C ALA A 39 19.05 16.71 14.91
N PHE A 40 17.74 16.91 15.15
CA PHE A 40 16.70 16.88 14.13
C PHE A 40 16.11 18.27 13.93
N ARG A 41 15.85 18.65 12.67
CA ARG A 41 15.14 19.87 12.32
C ARG A 41 14.23 19.65 11.12
N SER A 42 12.94 19.95 11.26
CA SER A 42 12.06 20.13 10.12
C SER A 42 12.40 21.42 9.39
N LEU A 43 12.39 21.40 8.06
CA LEU A 43 12.68 22.53 7.19
C LEU A 43 11.39 23.16 6.61
N ASP A 44 10.27 22.50 6.75
CA ASP A 44 8.94 22.89 6.27
C ASP A 44 7.90 23.00 7.41
N GLY A 45 8.35 23.32 8.61
CA GLY A 45 7.49 23.54 9.77
C GLY A 45 6.89 22.23 10.33
N ASP A 46 5.60 22.24 10.62
CA ASP A 46 4.90 21.09 11.23
C ASP A 46 4.55 20.00 10.21
N ASP A 47 4.68 20.25 8.91
CA ASP A 47 4.42 19.25 7.87
C ASP A 47 5.43 18.10 7.92
N GLY A 48 6.72 18.42 8.07
CA GLY A 48 7.77 17.44 8.23
C GLY A 48 8.03 16.59 6.97
N TYR A 49 7.71 17.06 5.77
CA TYR A 49 8.07 16.38 4.52
C TYR A 49 9.50 16.67 4.10
N LEU A 50 10.08 17.78 4.56
CA LEU A 50 11.47 18.14 4.34
C LEU A 50 12.15 18.34 5.71
N PHE A 51 13.19 17.55 6.00
CA PHE A 51 13.89 17.63 7.27
C PHE A 51 15.37 17.31 7.15
N GLU A 52 16.14 17.75 8.14
CA GLU A 52 17.56 17.42 8.27
C GLU A 52 17.86 16.72 9.60
N VAL A 53 18.89 15.88 9.54
CA VAL A 53 19.51 15.28 10.73
C VAL A 53 21.00 15.63 10.71
N ARG A 54 21.54 16.00 11.88
CA ARG A 54 22.93 16.40 12.06
C ARG A 54 23.63 15.59 13.15
N ASP A 55 24.87 15.23 12.87
CA ASP A 55 25.83 14.67 13.81
C ASP A 55 27.08 15.56 13.79
N GLY A 56 27.17 16.51 14.71
CA GLY A 56 28.20 17.54 14.69
C GLY A 56 28.22 18.32 13.37
N ALA A 57 29.31 18.28 12.65
CA ALA A 57 29.47 18.93 11.33
C ALA A 57 28.83 18.15 10.16
N ARG A 58 28.48 16.91 10.37
CA ARG A 58 27.83 16.07 9.34
C ARG A 58 26.35 16.41 9.25
N ARG A 59 25.85 16.52 8.03
CA ARG A 59 24.47 16.87 7.74
C ARG A 59 23.90 15.96 6.66
N ALA A 60 22.67 15.50 6.87
CA ALA A 60 21.88 14.82 5.85
C ALA A 60 20.50 15.45 5.75
N VAL A 61 20.02 15.68 4.53
CA VAL A 61 18.69 16.22 4.26
C VAL A 61 17.85 15.14 3.63
N PHE A 62 16.59 15.05 4.06
CA PHE A 62 15.64 14.03 3.65
C PHE A 62 14.33 14.68 3.20
N ALA A 63 13.70 14.04 2.21
CA ALA A 63 12.38 14.45 1.76
C ALA A 63 11.41 13.25 1.81
N GLY A 64 10.31 13.41 2.50
CA GLY A 64 9.17 12.51 2.48
C GLY A 64 8.32 12.66 1.21
N GLY A 65 7.17 12.02 1.14
CA GLY A 65 6.25 12.12 0.01
C GLY A 65 6.89 11.71 -1.31
N ALA A 66 7.10 12.67 -2.21
CA ALA A 66 7.75 12.45 -3.50
C ALA A 66 9.26 12.20 -3.41
N GLY A 67 9.93 12.57 -2.33
CA GLY A 67 11.36 12.34 -2.10
C GLY A 67 11.70 10.94 -1.59
N SER A 68 12.90 10.73 -1.07
CA SER A 68 13.32 9.52 -0.36
C SER A 68 13.66 9.87 1.09
N PRO A 69 12.88 9.37 2.06
CA PRO A 69 13.12 9.65 3.48
C PRO A 69 14.16 8.71 4.10
N TYR A 70 14.71 7.78 3.34
CA TYR A 70 15.61 6.75 3.86
C TYR A 70 17.04 6.93 3.33
N ALA A 71 17.97 7.18 4.24
CA ALA A 71 19.38 7.45 3.91
C ALA A 71 20.11 6.27 3.25
N LEU A 72 19.66 5.04 3.50
CA LEU A 72 20.34 3.83 3.02
C LEU A 72 19.86 3.40 1.63
N ASN A 73 18.80 3.97 1.13
CA ASN A 73 18.30 3.64 -0.20
C ASN A 73 19.04 4.47 -1.26
N ASP A 74 19.59 3.78 -2.26
CA ASP A 74 20.04 4.43 -3.49
C ASP A 74 18.85 5.12 -4.19
N VAL A 75 19.09 6.31 -4.70
CA VAL A 75 18.04 7.13 -5.34
C VAL A 75 17.41 6.43 -6.56
N ARG A 76 18.21 5.67 -7.32
CA ARG A 76 17.72 4.90 -8.47
C ARG A 76 16.82 3.74 -8.01
N ALA A 77 17.27 3.00 -6.99
CA ALA A 77 16.48 1.92 -6.41
C ALA A 77 15.17 2.44 -5.82
N ALA A 78 15.20 3.57 -5.10
CA ALA A 78 14.00 4.20 -4.57
C ALA A 78 13.04 4.67 -5.67
N SER A 79 13.56 5.20 -6.77
CA SER A 79 12.77 5.62 -7.93
C SER A 79 12.11 4.43 -8.64
N ILE A 80 12.85 3.34 -8.87
CA ILE A 80 12.32 2.11 -9.46
C ILE A 80 11.25 1.50 -8.56
N ALA A 81 11.49 1.42 -7.25
CA ALA A 81 10.55 0.83 -6.30
C ALA A 81 9.21 1.60 -6.19
N ARG A 82 9.18 2.87 -6.59
CA ARG A 82 7.94 3.67 -6.65
C ARG A 82 7.04 3.29 -7.81
N ASP A 83 7.62 2.86 -8.93
CA ASP A 83 6.90 2.34 -10.06
C ASP A 83 6.73 0.83 -9.89
N LYS A 84 5.48 0.40 -9.67
CA LYS A 84 5.17 -1.01 -9.39
C LYS A 84 5.46 -1.92 -10.58
N ALA A 85 5.34 -1.40 -11.80
CA ALA A 85 5.64 -2.16 -13.01
C ALA A 85 7.16 -2.32 -13.17
N PHE A 86 7.93 -1.24 -13.07
CA PHE A 86 9.40 -1.32 -13.14
C PHE A 86 9.99 -2.14 -12.00
N CYS A 87 9.44 -2.01 -10.79
CA CYS A 87 9.87 -2.84 -9.67
C CYS A 87 9.65 -4.33 -9.94
N ALA A 88 8.49 -4.71 -10.47
CA ALA A 88 8.18 -6.09 -10.83
C ALA A 88 9.14 -6.63 -11.91
N GLU A 89 9.40 -5.86 -12.96
CA GLU A 89 10.33 -6.22 -14.03
C GLU A 89 11.76 -6.47 -13.49
N VAL A 90 12.26 -5.58 -12.64
CA VAL A 90 13.60 -5.72 -12.04
C VAL A 90 13.68 -6.95 -11.13
N LEU A 91 12.66 -7.18 -10.30
CA LEU A 91 12.63 -8.35 -9.42
C LEU A 91 12.51 -9.65 -10.21
N GLN A 92 11.68 -9.69 -11.23
CA GLN A 92 11.54 -10.83 -12.12
C GLN A 92 12.85 -11.13 -12.87
N GLY A 93 13.51 -10.09 -13.39
CA GLY A 93 14.83 -10.21 -14.04
C GLY A 93 15.92 -10.72 -13.09
N ALA A 94 15.77 -10.52 -11.79
CA ALA A 94 16.65 -11.06 -10.75
C ALA A 94 16.25 -12.48 -10.28
N GLY A 95 15.24 -13.11 -10.90
CA GLY A 95 14.75 -14.44 -10.54
C GLY A 95 13.94 -14.48 -9.24
N LEU A 96 13.48 -13.33 -8.75
CA LEU A 96 12.66 -13.26 -7.54
C LEU A 96 11.18 -13.44 -7.90
N PRO A 97 10.40 -14.08 -7.01
CA PRO A 97 8.97 -14.27 -7.25
C PRO A 97 8.24 -12.92 -7.20
N VAL A 98 7.43 -12.67 -8.24
CA VAL A 98 6.54 -11.52 -8.33
C VAL A 98 5.15 -11.99 -8.76
N LEU A 99 4.11 -11.25 -8.36
CA LEU A 99 2.80 -11.49 -8.92
C LEU A 99 2.83 -11.17 -10.41
N PRO A 100 2.35 -12.08 -11.27
CA PRO A 100 2.25 -11.81 -12.69
C PRO A 100 1.39 -10.58 -12.91
N GLY A 101 1.74 -9.77 -13.87
CA GLY A 101 0.99 -8.54 -14.15
C GLY A 101 1.43 -7.91 -15.45
N ARG A 102 0.59 -7.04 -15.97
CA ARG A 102 0.87 -6.31 -17.19
C ARG A 102 0.56 -4.82 -17.01
N MET A 103 1.48 -3.98 -17.47
CA MET A 103 1.32 -2.55 -17.42
C MET A 103 0.68 -2.05 -18.71
N PHE A 104 -0.29 -1.13 -18.56
CA PHE A 104 -0.93 -0.43 -19.68
C PHE A 104 -1.00 1.07 -19.41
N PHE A 105 -0.89 1.85 -20.47
CA PHE A 105 -1.23 3.26 -20.44
C PHE A 105 -2.75 3.41 -20.52
N VAL A 106 -3.27 4.39 -19.82
CA VAL A 106 -4.71 4.71 -19.79
C VAL A 106 -5.02 6.08 -20.41
N THR A 107 -3.98 6.75 -20.91
CA THR A 107 -4.10 8.03 -21.62
C THR A 107 -3.26 8.02 -22.89
N LYS A 108 -3.60 8.84 -23.86
CA LYS A 108 -2.80 9.05 -25.09
C LYS A 108 -1.63 10.03 -24.92
N ARG A 109 -1.42 10.57 -23.74
CA ARG A 109 -0.31 11.48 -23.47
C ARG A 109 1.02 10.80 -23.78
N TRP A 110 1.84 11.39 -24.65
CA TRP A 110 3.13 10.84 -25.11
C TRP A 110 3.04 9.47 -25.81
N ALA A 111 1.94 9.19 -26.49
CA ALA A 111 1.77 7.93 -27.22
C ALA A 111 2.82 7.75 -28.33
N ASP A 112 3.27 8.83 -28.95
CA ASP A 112 4.33 8.89 -29.95
C ASP A 112 5.73 8.51 -29.43
N MET A 113 5.92 8.52 -28.11
CA MET A 113 7.18 8.15 -27.44
C MET A 113 7.18 6.71 -26.90
N ARG A 114 6.14 5.92 -27.19
CA ARG A 114 5.93 4.59 -26.62
C ARG A 114 5.94 3.51 -27.70
N GLY A 115 6.40 2.31 -27.32
CA GLY A 115 6.23 1.13 -28.15
C GLY A 115 4.79 0.61 -28.13
N PRO A 116 4.39 -0.20 -29.13
CA PRO A 116 3.05 -0.75 -29.25
C PRO A 116 2.71 -1.77 -28.14
N GLY A 117 1.43 -2.10 -28.01
CA GLY A 117 0.94 -3.22 -27.19
C GLY A 117 0.67 -2.87 -25.73
N ARG A 118 0.67 -1.57 -25.37
CA ARG A 118 0.36 -1.10 -24.02
C ARG A 118 -0.54 0.12 -23.98
N GLU A 119 -1.21 0.42 -25.08
CA GLU A 119 -2.14 1.54 -25.18
C GLU A 119 -3.48 1.22 -24.51
N PRO A 120 -4.38 2.19 -24.30
CA PRO A 120 -5.69 1.95 -23.68
C PRO A 120 -6.50 0.87 -24.39
N GLU A 121 -6.41 0.78 -25.71
CA GLU A 121 -7.10 -0.24 -26.52
C GLU A 121 -6.52 -1.63 -26.24
N ASP A 122 -5.21 -1.74 -26.06
CA ASP A 122 -4.55 -3.00 -25.69
C ASP A 122 -4.95 -3.46 -24.29
N ALA A 123 -5.15 -2.49 -23.36
CA ALA A 123 -5.67 -2.80 -22.02
C ALA A 123 -7.07 -3.41 -22.06
N LEU A 124 -7.96 -2.83 -22.86
CA LEU A 124 -9.32 -3.35 -23.04
C LEU A 124 -9.33 -4.71 -23.73
N ALA A 125 -8.50 -4.92 -24.74
CA ALA A 125 -8.36 -6.19 -25.43
C ALA A 125 -7.80 -7.29 -24.48
N TYR A 126 -6.81 -6.94 -23.66
CA TYR A 126 -6.28 -7.84 -22.63
C TYR A 126 -7.35 -8.22 -21.61
N ALA A 127 -8.09 -7.25 -21.10
CA ALA A 127 -9.16 -7.50 -20.14
C ALA A 127 -10.29 -8.35 -20.70
N ALA A 128 -10.59 -8.23 -22.00
CA ALA A 128 -11.59 -9.05 -22.67
C ALA A 128 -11.17 -10.53 -22.87
N SER A 129 -9.85 -10.81 -22.79
CA SER A 129 -9.29 -12.15 -23.05
C SER A 129 -8.70 -12.82 -21.81
N THR A 130 -8.83 -12.22 -20.65
CA THR A 130 -8.24 -12.72 -19.40
C THR A 130 -9.30 -13.20 -18.41
N GLU A 131 -8.90 -14.01 -17.43
CA GLU A 131 -9.78 -14.50 -16.38
C GLU A 131 -9.98 -13.45 -15.28
N TYR A 132 -11.16 -13.39 -14.69
CA TYR A 132 -11.53 -12.51 -13.59
C TYR A 132 -11.66 -13.29 -12.26
N PRO A 133 -11.54 -12.62 -11.10
CA PRO A 133 -11.35 -11.17 -10.91
C PRO A 133 -9.92 -10.72 -11.14
N LEU A 134 -9.76 -9.46 -11.58
CA LEU A 134 -8.49 -8.76 -11.70
C LEU A 134 -8.27 -7.84 -10.52
N PHE A 135 -7.01 -7.47 -10.27
CA PHE A 135 -6.64 -6.39 -9.37
C PHE A 135 -5.88 -5.31 -10.16
N CYS A 136 -6.49 -4.14 -10.23
CA CYS A 136 -5.97 -3.01 -10.98
C CYS A 136 -5.50 -1.91 -10.04
N LYS A 137 -4.40 -1.25 -10.38
CA LYS A 137 -3.86 -0.15 -9.59
C LYS A 137 -2.96 0.75 -10.43
N PRO A 138 -2.83 2.05 -10.11
CA PRO A 138 -1.82 2.90 -10.74
C PRO A 138 -0.41 2.35 -10.53
N ILE A 139 0.47 2.50 -11.51
CA ILE A 139 1.88 2.10 -11.40
C ILE A 139 2.61 2.86 -10.30
N SER A 140 2.22 4.12 -10.06
CA SER A 140 2.70 4.97 -8.97
C SER A 140 1.53 5.44 -8.11
N GLY A 141 1.79 5.74 -6.86
CA GLY A 141 0.77 6.16 -5.89
C GLY A 141 0.82 5.34 -4.61
N SER A 142 0.10 5.80 -3.60
CA SER A 142 0.03 5.22 -2.26
C SER A 142 -1.40 5.21 -1.74
N ASN A 143 -1.59 4.75 -0.50
CA ASN A 143 -2.86 4.73 0.23
C ASN A 143 -3.98 3.87 -0.40
N GLY A 144 -3.71 3.15 -1.49
CA GLY A 144 -4.71 2.29 -2.15
C GLY A 144 -5.68 3.06 -3.06
N ILE A 145 -5.41 4.33 -3.35
CA ILE A 145 -6.23 5.11 -4.28
C ILE A 145 -6.20 4.43 -5.65
N PHE A 146 -7.37 4.18 -6.24
CA PHE A 146 -7.57 3.40 -7.46
C PHE A 146 -6.99 1.97 -7.43
N ALA A 147 -6.72 1.40 -6.26
CA ALA A 147 -6.35 -0.01 -6.14
C ALA A 147 -7.63 -0.84 -5.93
N GLU A 148 -8.13 -1.48 -6.98
CA GLU A 148 -9.48 -2.05 -7.02
C GLU A 148 -9.48 -3.49 -7.53
N MET A 149 -10.37 -4.31 -6.97
CA MET A 149 -10.75 -5.57 -7.54
C MET A 149 -11.80 -5.33 -8.64
N ILE A 150 -11.59 -5.91 -9.79
CA ILE A 150 -12.43 -5.75 -11.00
C ILE A 150 -13.02 -7.12 -11.33
N GLU A 151 -14.33 -7.20 -11.47
CA GLU A 151 -15.05 -8.47 -11.62
C GLU A 151 -15.35 -8.86 -13.06
N ASP A 152 -15.37 -7.91 -13.98
CA ASP A 152 -15.70 -8.14 -15.40
C ASP A 152 -15.17 -7.05 -16.32
N VAL A 153 -15.36 -7.23 -17.62
CA VAL A 153 -14.91 -6.33 -18.69
C VAL A 153 -15.57 -4.95 -18.59
N SER A 154 -16.84 -4.87 -18.22
CA SER A 154 -17.55 -3.60 -18.10
C SER A 154 -16.98 -2.77 -16.96
N ALA A 155 -16.80 -3.38 -15.79
CA ALA A 155 -16.15 -2.76 -14.64
C ALA A 155 -14.71 -2.32 -14.95
N PHE A 156 -13.98 -3.09 -15.78
CA PHE A 156 -12.65 -2.70 -16.24
C PHE A 156 -12.67 -1.44 -17.10
N ALA A 157 -13.60 -1.35 -18.06
CA ALA A 157 -13.74 -0.18 -18.90
C ALA A 157 -14.06 1.09 -18.09
N ASP A 158 -15.00 0.98 -17.14
CA ASP A 158 -15.34 2.07 -16.22
C ASP A 158 -14.16 2.48 -15.34
N TYR A 159 -13.40 1.50 -14.86
CA TYR A 159 -12.17 1.76 -14.11
C TYR A 159 -11.14 2.54 -14.93
N VAL A 160 -10.88 2.13 -16.18
CA VAL A 160 -9.96 2.83 -17.09
C VAL A 160 -10.37 4.29 -17.28
N ILE A 161 -11.67 4.55 -17.50
CA ILE A 161 -12.19 5.92 -17.63
C ILE A 161 -11.94 6.76 -16.37
N ARG A 162 -12.19 6.19 -15.19
CA ARG A 162 -12.00 6.90 -13.91
C ARG A 162 -10.53 7.17 -13.63
N VAL A 163 -9.69 6.15 -13.73
CA VAL A 163 -8.27 6.26 -13.37
C VAL A 163 -7.48 7.13 -14.36
N SER A 164 -7.89 7.20 -15.64
CA SER A 164 -7.23 8.01 -16.65
C SER A 164 -7.28 9.52 -16.40
N ARG A 165 -8.19 9.97 -15.53
CA ARG A 165 -8.31 11.39 -15.15
C ARG A 165 -7.17 11.86 -14.26
N GLU A 166 -6.55 10.95 -13.52
CA GLU A 166 -5.53 11.26 -12.52
C GLU A 166 -4.20 10.55 -12.77
N HIS A 167 -4.24 9.41 -13.47
CA HIS A 167 -3.07 8.57 -13.70
C HIS A 167 -2.89 8.28 -15.19
N PHE A 168 -1.66 8.12 -15.62
CA PHE A 168 -1.35 7.85 -17.02
C PHE A 168 -1.15 6.37 -17.34
N ALA A 169 -0.89 5.54 -16.35
CA ALA A 169 -0.68 4.09 -16.51
C ALA A 169 -1.11 3.29 -15.28
N ILE A 170 -1.51 2.05 -15.53
CA ILE A 170 -1.96 1.08 -14.53
C ILE A 170 -1.18 -0.22 -14.62
N LEU A 171 -1.15 -0.97 -13.53
CA LEU A 171 -0.74 -2.36 -13.46
C LEU A 171 -1.98 -3.22 -13.27
N VAL A 172 -2.17 -4.20 -14.14
CA VAL A 172 -3.27 -5.17 -14.12
C VAL A 172 -2.70 -6.53 -13.72
N GLN A 173 -3.25 -7.14 -12.68
CA GLN A 173 -2.79 -8.42 -12.11
C GLN A 173 -3.98 -9.33 -11.82
N PRO A 174 -3.80 -10.65 -11.74
CA PRO A 174 -4.80 -11.53 -11.14
C PRO A 174 -5.10 -11.10 -9.70
N TYR A 175 -6.35 -11.18 -9.29
CA TYR A 175 -6.71 -10.97 -7.89
C TYR A 175 -6.35 -12.20 -7.05
N VAL A 176 -5.54 -12.01 -6.03
CA VAL A 176 -5.11 -13.10 -5.15
C VAL A 176 -5.78 -12.96 -3.79
N ARG A 177 -6.60 -13.95 -3.42
CA ARG A 177 -7.20 -14.07 -2.09
C ARG A 177 -6.27 -14.81 -1.16
N ALA A 178 -5.39 -14.06 -0.51
CA ALA A 178 -4.44 -14.60 0.44
C ALA A 178 -4.19 -13.63 1.60
N ALA A 179 -3.57 -14.09 2.65
CA ALA A 179 -3.11 -13.23 3.73
C ALA A 179 -2.04 -12.25 3.19
N GLU A 180 -2.24 -10.96 3.43
CA GLU A 180 -1.27 -9.94 3.05
C GLU A 180 -0.34 -9.66 4.23
N HIS A 181 0.95 -9.80 3.99
CA HIS A 181 1.98 -9.48 4.96
C HIS A 181 2.89 -8.37 4.43
N ARG A 182 3.34 -7.53 5.33
CA ARG A 182 4.41 -6.57 5.04
C ARG A 182 5.64 -6.92 5.86
N VAL A 183 6.74 -7.13 5.16
CA VAL A 183 8.03 -7.41 5.78
C VAL A 183 8.92 -6.18 5.63
N PHE A 184 9.51 -5.73 6.74
CA PHE A 184 10.48 -4.64 6.71
C PHE A 184 11.89 -5.22 6.64
N MET A 185 12.59 -4.88 5.55
CA MET A 185 13.93 -5.37 5.27
C MET A 185 14.97 -4.28 5.48
N LEU A 186 16.11 -4.64 6.07
CA LEU A 186 17.27 -3.77 6.18
C LEU A 186 18.54 -4.60 5.97
N GLU A 187 19.39 -4.19 5.03
CA GLU A 187 20.66 -4.86 4.71
C GLU A 187 20.49 -6.39 4.50
N GLY A 188 19.45 -6.79 3.77
CA GLY A 188 19.15 -8.20 3.47
C GLY A 188 18.53 -9.00 4.63
N ARG A 189 18.20 -8.36 5.75
CA ARG A 189 17.61 -9.01 6.93
C ARG A 189 16.20 -8.53 7.17
N ALA A 190 15.27 -9.45 7.41
CA ALA A 190 13.94 -9.11 7.87
C ALA A 190 14.01 -8.66 9.35
N LEU A 191 13.57 -7.43 9.63
CA LEU A 191 13.58 -6.85 10.97
C LEU A 191 12.28 -7.10 11.72
N PHE A 192 11.16 -6.95 11.03
CA PHE A 192 9.82 -7.23 11.54
C PHE A 192 8.85 -7.43 10.38
N SER A 193 7.73 -8.05 10.68
CA SER A 193 6.61 -8.15 9.76
C SER A 193 5.30 -7.85 10.47
N TYR A 194 4.27 -7.56 9.69
CA TYR A 194 2.90 -7.48 10.18
C TYR A 194 1.92 -7.95 9.11
N ARG A 195 0.88 -8.63 9.57
CA ARG A 195 -0.26 -8.99 8.74
C ARG A 195 -1.18 -7.81 8.57
N LYS A 196 -1.65 -7.60 7.36
CA LYS A 196 -2.70 -6.63 7.03
C LYS A 196 -4.04 -7.34 6.97
N HIS A 197 -5.06 -6.66 7.45
CA HIS A 197 -6.43 -7.15 7.42
C HIS A 197 -7.27 -6.26 6.53
N LEU A 198 -8.11 -6.88 5.72
CA LEU A 198 -9.12 -6.17 4.94
C LEU A 198 -10.03 -5.37 5.87
N PRO A 199 -10.58 -4.24 5.41
CA PRO A 199 -11.65 -3.56 6.10
C PRO A 199 -12.80 -4.53 6.35
N SER A 200 -13.51 -4.35 7.45
CA SER A 200 -14.67 -5.19 7.75
C SER A 200 -15.72 -4.41 8.53
N VAL A 201 -16.94 -4.81 8.37
CA VAL A 201 -18.07 -4.36 9.20
C VAL A 201 -18.65 -5.50 10.00
N VAL A 202 -19.28 -5.16 11.12
CA VAL A 202 -20.04 -6.12 11.94
C VAL A 202 -21.52 -5.77 11.85
N GLY A 203 -22.34 -6.75 11.52
CA GLY A 203 -23.77 -6.59 11.43
C GLY A 203 -24.43 -6.30 12.77
N ASP A 204 -25.50 -5.56 12.73
CA ASP A 204 -26.37 -5.26 13.87
C ASP A 204 -27.77 -5.93 13.77
N GLY A 205 -28.00 -6.66 12.69
CA GLY A 205 -29.27 -7.32 12.41
C GLY A 205 -30.36 -6.39 11.86
N VAL A 206 -30.04 -5.11 11.63
CA VAL A 206 -31.01 -4.07 11.22
C VAL A 206 -30.57 -3.36 9.94
N ARG A 207 -29.32 -2.95 9.86
CA ARG A 207 -28.80 -2.17 8.74
C ARG A 207 -28.34 -3.05 7.60
N SER A 208 -28.49 -2.55 6.37
CA SER A 208 -27.91 -3.17 5.20
C SER A 208 -26.37 -3.01 5.20
N LEU A 209 -25.69 -3.85 4.43
CA LEU A 209 -24.23 -3.74 4.26
C LEU A 209 -23.83 -2.33 3.79
N ARG A 210 -24.55 -1.76 2.82
CA ARG A 210 -24.34 -0.38 2.34
C ARG A 210 -24.42 0.64 3.47
N ALA A 211 -25.43 0.54 4.34
CA ALA A 211 -25.58 1.46 5.46
C ALA A 211 -24.49 1.30 6.52
N LEU A 212 -24.03 0.07 6.76
CA LEU A 212 -22.90 -0.20 7.68
C LEU A 212 -21.59 0.37 7.15
N VAL A 213 -21.34 0.22 5.85
CA VAL A 213 -20.11 0.74 5.21
C VAL A 213 -20.14 2.27 5.15
N GLY A 214 -21.30 2.88 4.81
CA GLY A 214 -21.46 4.34 4.80
C GLY A 214 -21.23 4.99 6.17
N ALA A 215 -21.35 4.23 7.26
CA ALA A 215 -21.05 4.70 8.61
C ALA A 215 -19.55 4.63 8.98
N LEU A 216 -18.69 4.05 8.13
CA LEU A 216 -17.26 4.07 8.34
C LEU A 216 -16.68 5.47 8.04
N PRO A 217 -15.59 5.89 8.70
CA PRO A 217 -14.96 7.20 8.46
C PRO A 217 -14.56 7.45 7.00
N GLN A 218 -14.35 6.39 6.21
CA GLN A 218 -13.98 6.44 4.79
C GLN A 218 -15.08 5.85 3.88
N GLY A 219 -16.30 5.70 4.37
CA GLY A 219 -17.37 4.95 3.70
C GLY A 219 -17.94 5.58 2.42
N GLU A 220 -17.70 6.88 2.20
CA GLU A 220 -18.22 7.60 1.03
C GLU A 220 -17.41 7.37 -0.26
N GLU A 221 -16.18 6.89 -0.17
CA GLU A 221 -15.26 6.78 -1.30
C GLU A 221 -15.15 5.35 -1.89
N THR A 222 -15.99 4.40 -1.48
CA THR A 222 -15.89 3.01 -1.94
C THR A 222 -16.66 2.82 -3.26
N PRO A 223 -15.98 2.78 -4.43
CA PRO A 223 -16.66 2.86 -5.74
C PRO A 223 -17.53 1.63 -6.03
N ALA A 224 -17.08 0.45 -5.63
CA ALA A 224 -17.85 -0.80 -5.75
C ALA A 224 -17.81 -1.53 -4.42
N LEU A 225 -18.97 -1.70 -3.80
CA LEU A 225 -19.07 -2.44 -2.54
C LEU A 225 -19.05 -3.93 -2.80
N LEU A 226 -17.84 -4.48 -2.85
CA LEU A 226 -17.61 -5.92 -2.95
C LEU A 226 -17.29 -6.45 -1.56
N ALA A 227 -18.05 -7.45 -1.11
CA ALA A 227 -17.92 -7.95 0.25
C ALA A 227 -18.27 -9.43 0.35
N HIS A 228 -17.62 -10.12 1.30
CA HIS A 228 -17.79 -11.55 1.55
C HIS A 228 -17.95 -11.82 3.05
N ASP A 229 -18.78 -12.80 3.38
CA ASP A 229 -18.93 -13.30 4.74
C ASP A 229 -17.71 -14.17 5.15
N GLY A 230 -17.72 -14.65 6.39
CA GLY A 230 -16.64 -15.50 6.92
C GLY A 230 -16.47 -16.84 6.19
N ALA A 231 -17.45 -17.25 5.37
CA ALA A 231 -17.40 -18.45 4.52
C ALA A 231 -16.99 -18.12 3.06
N GLY A 232 -16.64 -16.86 2.76
CA GLY A 232 -16.25 -16.41 1.43
C GLY A 232 -17.42 -16.22 0.47
N ARG A 233 -18.67 -16.23 0.94
CA ARG A 233 -19.86 -16.01 0.11
C ARG A 233 -20.09 -14.52 -0.07
N ARG A 234 -20.39 -14.10 -1.29
CA ARG A 234 -20.70 -12.70 -1.59
C ARG A 234 -21.91 -12.21 -0.81
N VAL A 235 -21.78 -11.01 -0.25
CA VAL A 235 -22.86 -10.31 0.45
C VAL A 235 -23.26 -9.11 -0.40
N ALA A 236 -24.53 -9.07 -0.82
CA ALA A 236 -25.03 -7.96 -1.62
C ALA A 236 -25.14 -6.67 -0.77
N PRO A 237 -24.92 -5.49 -1.37
CA PRO A 237 -24.93 -4.22 -0.64
C PRO A 237 -26.23 -3.93 0.14
N ASP A 238 -27.36 -4.39 -0.36
CA ASP A 238 -28.67 -4.14 0.23
C ASP A 238 -29.11 -5.23 1.22
N ASN A 239 -28.31 -6.30 1.40
CA ASN A 239 -28.58 -7.32 2.38
C ASN A 239 -28.40 -6.79 3.81
N ILE A 240 -29.39 -7.11 4.68
CA ILE A 240 -29.24 -6.90 6.13
C ILE A 240 -28.21 -7.89 6.65
N VAL A 241 -27.18 -7.37 7.34
CA VAL A 241 -26.12 -8.20 7.92
C VAL A 241 -26.54 -8.63 9.32
N ALA A 242 -26.62 -9.95 9.53
CA ALA A 242 -27.06 -10.51 10.81
C ALA A 242 -26.21 -9.97 11.98
N ALA A 243 -26.83 -9.80 13.14
CA ALA A 243 -26.18 -9.29 14.34
C ALA A 243 -24.95 -10.13 14.70
N GLY A 244 -23.80 -9.47 14.90
CA GLY A 244 -22.53 -10.11 15.20
C GLY A 244 -21.82 -10.74 13.99
N ALA A 245 -22.45 -10.87 12.83
CA ALA A 245 -21.81 -11.39 11.63
C ALA A 245 -20.79 -10.39 11.10
N ARG A 246 -19.56 -10.88 10.83
CA ARG A 246 -18.48 -10.07 10.23
C ARG A 246 -18.48 -10.24 8.72
N VAL A 247 -18.47 -9.14 8.02
CA VAL A 247 -18.38 -9.07 6.56
C VAL A 247 -17.08 -8.34 6.20
N MET A 248 -16.25 -8.99 5.38
CA MET A 248 -14.99 -8.44 4.88
C MET A 248 -15.23 -7.66 3.59
N LEU A 249 -14.63 -6.49 3.48
CA LEU A 249 -14.72 -5.65 2.28
C LEU A 249 -13.53 -5.95 1.38
N GLU A 250 -13.79 -6.27 0.13
CA GLU A 250 -12.72 -6.49 -0.86
C GLU A 250 -12.08 -5.17 -1.26
N GLY A 251 -10.78 -5.22 -1.54
CA GLY A 251 -10.02 -4.03 -1.93
C GLY A 251 -8.68 -3.96 -1.21
N PRO A 252 -8.07 -2.77 -1.11
CA PRO A 252 -6.79 -2.62 -0.47
C PRO A 252 -6.90 -2.78 1.05
N ALA A 253 -6.08 -3.65 1.63
CA ALA A 253 -5.97 -3.83 3.09
C ALA A 253 -5.19 -2.68 3.76
N ASN A 254 -5.44 -1.44 3.37
CA ASN A 254 -4.74 -0.26 3.89
C ASN A 254 -5.53 0.39 5.04
N ARG A 255 -4.83 0.99 6.00
CA ARG A 255 -5.48 1.72 7.10
C ARG A 255 -6.31 2.90 6.62
N SER A 256 -5.88 3.57 5.55
CA SER A 256 -6.64 4.64 4.88
C SER A 256 -7.98 4.15 4.30
N ALA A 257 -8.10 2.88 3.96
CA ALA A 257 -9.34 2.25 3.52
C ALA A 257 -10.09 1.52 4.66
N GLY A 258 -9.74 1.78 5.93
CA GLY A 258 -10.35 1.12 7.08
C GLY A 258 -9.78 -0.26 7.42
N GLY A 259 -8.71 -0.69 6.75
CA GLY A 259 -8.01 -1.94 7.06
C GLY A 259 -7.25 -1.89 8.39
N GLY A 260 -7.03 -3.06 8.98
CA GLY A 260 -6.26 -3.25 10.19
C GLY A 260 -4.82 -3.73 9.93
N SER A 261 -3.99 -3.69 10.97
CA SER A 261 -2.70 -4.35 10.97
C SER A 261 -2.46 -5.01 12.33
N GLN A 262 -1.86 -6.18 12.29
CA GLN A 262 -1.45 -6.92 13.48
C GLN A 262 0.05 -7.20 13.39
N ALA A 263 0.80 -6.77 14.41
CA ALA A 263 2.22 -7.10 14.48
C ALA A 263 2.40 -8.60 14.71
N LEU A 264 3.27 -9.22 13.92
CA LEU A 264 3.56 -10.65 14.01
C LEU A 264 4.67 -10.97 15.06
N ARG A 265 4.99 -10.02 15.92
CA ARG A 265 6.12 -10.13 16.87
C ARG A 265 5.76 -10.65 18.26
N ASP A 266 4.49 -10.62 18.64
CA ASP A 266 4.07 -10.88 20.01
C ASP A 266 3.38 -12.25 20.17
N GLY A 267 4.12 -13.32 20.00
CA GLY A 267 3.76 -14.65 20.54
C GLY A 267 2.60 -15.40 19.86
N ALA A 268 1.86 -14.76 18.95
CA ALA A 268 0.81 -15.40 18.14
C ALA A 268 1.18 -15.46 16.66
N ALA A 269 2.45 -15.26 16.35
CA ALA A 269 2.93 -15.04 15.00
C ALA A 269 3.48 -16.32 14.38
N GLU A 270 3.12 -16.52 13.12
CA GLU A 270 3.89 -17.38 12.23
C GLU A 270 5.35 -16.90 12.24
N PRO A 271 6.32 -17.79 12.39
CA PRO A 271 7.74 -17.43 12.36
C PRO A 271 8.08 -16.68 11.06
N LEU A 272 8.92 -15.67 11.12
CA LEU A 272 9.40 -14.94 9.93
C LEU A 272 10.03 -15.87 8.87
N ALA A 273 10.47 -17.06 9.26
CA ALA A 273 11.02 -18.09 8.37
C ALA A 273 9.95 -18.78 7.50
N GLU A 274 8.66 -18.63 7.81
CA GLU A 274 7.53 -19.21 7.05
C GLU A 274 6.89 -18.21 6.08
N LEU A 275 7.38 -16.96 6.07
CA LEU A 275 6.99 -15.91 5.14
C LEU A 275 8.01 -15.80 3.99
#